data_88d82733e35aaea827d239cfe38c46bb
#
_entry.id   88d82733e35aaea827d239cfe38c46bb
#
_cell.length_a   1.000
_cell.length_b   1.000
_cell.length_c   1.000
_cell.angle_alpha   90.00
_cell.angle_beta   90.00
_cell.angle_gamma   90.00
#
_symmetry.space_group_name_H-M   'P 1'
#
loop_
_entity.id
_entity.type
_entity.pdbx_description
1 polymer ?
#
loop_
_entity_poly.entity_id
_entity_poly.type
_entity_poly.pdbx_seq_one_letter_code
_entity_poly.pdbx_strand_id
1 'polypeptide(L)'
;MKFDVVIIGAGLGGLECGYILAKNGYKVCILEQAPVLGGCLQTFKRRGTNFDTGFHYIGALGEGQSLRQIFDYFNLMHLPWQQLDKECFDEVVIGEESFPFTNGREEFVARLAEYFPKEKDNLKRYIQVLKGVGDNIFNSLKPREAAEFYQSMPFTTSAKSFLEETITDPKLRMVLAGTSLKMELHPNLPLYIFAQINDSFIQSAWRIKGGGQQIADSLAKDIENMQGIVRCNAKVAELKEEEGKIRFAILN
;
A
#
# COMPACT_ATOMS: atom_id res chain seq x y z
N MET A 1 32.73 -11.55 -2.72
CA MET A 1 31.94 -11.52 -3.97
C MET A 1 31.78 -10.08 -4.42
N LYS A 2 31.62 -9.85 -5.71
CA LYS A 2 31.40 -8.50 -6.26
C LYS A 2 29.99 -8.43 -6.79
N PHE A 3 29.25 -7.39 -6.41
CA PHE A 3 27.89 -7.07 -6.85
C PHE A 3 27.86 -5.70 -7.50
N ASP A 4 26.88 -5.46 -8.37
CA ASP A 4 26.63 -4.14 -8.94
C ASP A 4 25.89 -3.27 -7.94
N VAL A 5 24.98 -3.87 -7.17
CA VAL A 5 24.18 -3.20 -6.15
C VAL A 5 24.09 -4.06 -4.89
N VAL A 6 24.28 -3.40 -3.73
CA VAL A 6 24.00 -3.99 -2.41
C VAL A 6 22.86 -3.20 -1.78
N ILE A 7 21.79 -3.90 -1.38
CA ILE A 7 20.62 -3.33 -0.71
C ILE A 7 20.66 -3.74 0.75
N ILE A 8 20.49 -2.78 1.65
CA ILE A 8 20.46 -3.01 3.09
C ILE A 8 19.00 -2.99 3.55
N GLY A 9 18.53 -4.15 4.00
CA GLY A 9 17.16 -4.40 4.45
C GLY A 9 16.33 -5.15 3.41
N ALA A 10 15.71 -6.26 3.83
CA ALA A 10 14.80 -7.09 3.05
C ALA A 10 13.32 -6.87 3.43
N GLY A 11 12.93 -5.62 3.71
CA GLY A 11 11.53 -5.21 3.73
C GLY A 11 10.98 -5.08 2.31
N LEU A 12 9.70 -4.74 2.16
CA LEU A 12 9.02 -4.67 0.85
C LEU A 12 9.81 -3.80 -0.15
N GLY A 13 10.16 -2.56 0.24
CA GLY A 13 10.89 -1.66 -0.66
C GLY A 13 12.26 -2.17 -1.10
N GLY A 14 13.01 -2.84 -0.20
CA GLY A 14 14.29 -3.45 -0.54
C GLY A 14 14.13 -4.64 -1.50
N LEU A 15 13.11 -5.46 -1.28
CA LEU A 15 12.79 -6.60 -2.15
C LEU A 15 12.30 -6.15 -3.53
N GLU A 16 11.41 -5.17 -3.61
CA GLU A 16 10.93 -4.62 -4.89
C GLU A 16 12.07 -3.97 -5.68
N CYS A 17 12.91 -3.16 -5.02
CA CYS A 17 14.09 -2.57 -5.64
C CYS A 17 15.04 -3.67 -6.17
N GLY A 18 15.31 -4.68 -5.36
CA GLY A 18 16.13 -5.82 -5.75
C GLY A 18 15.56 -6.61 -6.93
N TYR A 19 14.25 -6.84 -6.94
CA TYR A 19 13.55 -7.50 -8.05
C TYR A 19 13.70 -6.70 -9.36
N ILE A 20 13.44 -5.39 -9.32
CA ILE A 20 13.57 -4.52 -10.49
C ILE A 20 14.99 -4.55 -11.04
N LEU A 21 15.99 -4.41 -10.17
CA LEU A 21 17.40 -4.41 -10.58
C LEU A 21 17.83 -5.77 -11.13
N ALA A 22 17.49 -6.87 -10.46
CA ALA A 22 17.81 -8.22 -10.93
C ALA A 22 17.16 -8.52 -12.29
N LYS A 23 15.89 -8.13 -12.47
CA LYS A 23 15.16 -8.25 -13.74
C LYS A 23 15.80 -7.46 -14.89
N ASN A 24 16.51 -6.38 -14.57
CA ASN A 24 17.29 -5.60 -15.52
C ASN A 24 18.77 -6.03 -15.64
N GLY A 25 19.12 -7.20 -15.13
CA GLY A 25 20.43 -7.82 -15.35
C GLY A 25 21.53 -7.38 -14.38
N TYR A 26 21.22 -6.60 -13.32
CA TYR A 26 22.18 -6.24 -12.31
C TYR A 26 22.43 -7.40 -11.33
N LYS A 27 23.69 -7.57 -10.90
CA LYS A 27 24.04 -8.49 -9.82
C LYS A 27 23.71 -7.87 -8.47
N VAL A 28 22.58 -8.30 -7.88
CA VAL A 28 22.03 -7.72 -6.65
C VAL A 28 22.36 -8.60 -5.45
N CYS A 29 22.69 -7.95 -4.31
CA CYS A 29 22.76 -8.59 -3.01
C CYS A 29 21.90 -7.82 -2.01
N ILE A 30 20.93 -8.50 -1.38
CA ILE A 30 20.11 -7.93 -0.31
C ILE A 30 20.58 -8.52 1.02
N LEU A 31 20.87 -7.64 1.99
CA LEU A 31 21.36 -8.00 3.31
C LEU A 31 20.34 -7.59 4.37
N GLU A 32 19.83 -8.57 5.11
CA GLU A 32 18.85 -8.38 6.18
C GLU A 32 19.47 -8.78 7.53
N GLN A 33 19.34 -7.90 8.52
CA GLN A 33 19.86 -8.17 9.86
C GLN A 33 19.05 -9.21 10.64
N ALA A 34 17.74 -9.26 10.40
CA ALA A 34 16.83 -10.18 11.07
C ALA A 34 16.98 -11.61 10.52
N PRO A 35 16.56 -12.63 11.29
CA PRO A 35 16.55 -14.02 10.83
C PRO A 35 15.49 -14.29 9.76
N VAL A 36 14.50 -13.40 9.61
CA VAL A 36 13.39 -13.52 8.65
C VAL A 36 13.29 -12.25 7.84
N LEU A 37 13.15 -12.38 6.53
CA LEU A 37 12.92 -11.25 5.63
C LEU A 37 11.46 -10.76 5.68
N GLY A 38 11.16 -9.64 5.03
CA GLY A 38 9.80 -9.14 4.83
C GLY A 38 9.44 -7.87 5.62
N GLY A 39 10.15 -7.53 6.69
CA GLY A 39 9.83 -6.34 7.48
C GLY A 39 8.38 -6.34 7.97
N CYS A 40 7.56 -5.35 7.64
CA CYS A 40 6.14 -5.28 8.01
C CYS A 40 5.24 -6.33 7.32
N LEU A 41 5.75 -7.08 6.34
CA LEU A 41 5.05 -8.21 5.73
C LEU A 41 5.18 -9.50 6.56
N GLN A 42 6.04 -9.52 7.57
CA GLN A 42 6.27 -10.70 8.40
C GLN A 42 4.98 -11.17 9.07
N THR A 43 4.87 -12.49 9.20
CA THR A 43 3.85 -13.14 10.02
C THR A 43 4.49 -13.79 11.24
N PHE A 44 3.74 -13.90 12.30
CA PHE A 44 4.14 -14.67 13.46
C PHE A 44 3.06 -15.70 13.82
N LYS A 45 3.48 -16.79 14.45
CA LYS A 45 2.57 -17.86 14.85
C LYS A 45 2.34 -17.83 16.36
N ARG A 46 1.07 -17.86 16.76
CA ARG A 46 0.69 -17.97 18.18
C ARG A 46 -0.47 -18.97 18.32
N ARG A 47 -0.30 -19.95 19.18
CA ARG A 47 -1.30 -21.01 19.44
C ARG A 47 -1.85 -21.68 18.17
N GLY A 48 -0.96 -21.93 17.21
CA GLY A 48 -1.35 -22.57 15.95
C GLY A 48 -1.91 -21.64 14.87
N THR A 49 -2.21 -20.38 15.19
CA THR A 49 -2.75 -19.38 14.25
C THR A 49 -1.65 -18.44 13.78
N ASN A 50 -1.65 -18.11 12.48
CA ASN A 50 -0.78 -17.11 11.88
C ASN A 50 -1.41 -15.73 12.03
N PHE A 51 -0.58 -14.76 12.41
CA PHE A 51 -0.94 -13.35 12.52
C PHE A 51 0.00 -12.52 11.66
N ASP A 52 -0.56 -11.54 10.95
CA ASP A 52 0.23 -10.54 10.24
C ASP A 52 0.70 -9.44 11.22
N THR A 53 1.90 -8.90 11.00
CA THR A 53 2.42 -7.78 11.80
C THR A 53 1.88 -6.43 11.32
N GLY A 54 1.86 -6.20 10.00
CA GLY A 54 1.45 -4.92 9.44
C GLY A 54 0.69 -5.03 8.10
N PHE A 55 0.51 -6.24 7.57
CA PHE A 55 -0.22 -6.47 6.33
C PHE A 55 -1.62 -7.02 6.64
N HIS A 56 -2.65 -6.19 6.48
CA HIS A 56 -4.04 -6.59 6.81
C HIS A 56 -4.83 -7.00 5.57
N TYR A 57 -5.18 -6.03 4.73
CA TYR A 57 -5.80 -6.22 3.43
C TYR A 57 -5.40 -5.06 2.49
N ILE A 58 -5.57 -5.26 1.20
CA ILE A 58 -5.17 -4.31 0.16
C ILE A 58 -6.32 -4.01 -0.77
N GLY A 59 -6.23 -2.86 -1.44
CA GLY A 59 -7.23 -2.43 -2.42
C GLY A 59 -6.75 -2.59 -3.86
N ALA A 60 -7.65 -2.37 -4.81
CA ALA A 60 -7.36 -2.22 -6.24
C ALA A 60 -6.59 -3.39 -6.88
N LEU A 61 -6.91 -4.64 -6.48
CA LEU A 61 -6.27 -5.85 -7.04
C LEU A 61 -7.13 -6.56 -8.11
N GLY A 62 -8.32 -6.03 -8.42
CA GLY A 62 -9.16 -6.55 -9.49
C GLY A 62 -8.56 -6.31 -10.87
N GLU A 63 -9.12 -6.97 -11.88
CA GLU A 63 -8.68 -6.84 -13.27
C GLU A 63 -8.72 -5.38 -13.74
N GLY A 64 -7.63 -4.92 -14.37
CA GLY A 64 -7.47 -3.55 -14.84
C GLY A 64 -7.20 -2.50 -13.76
N GLN A 65 -7.26 -2.84 -12.49
CA GLN A 65 -7.01 -1.92 -11.39
C GLN A 65 -5.49 -1.70 -11.17
N SER A 66 -5.16 -0.62 -10.46
CA SER A 66 -3.78 -0.14 -10.39
C SER A 66 -2.82 -1.09 -9.67
N LEU A 67 -3.19 -1.61 -8.51
CA LEU A 67 -2.30 -2.51 -7.76
C LEU A 67 -2.14 -3.86 -8.47
N ARG A 68 -3.17 -4.31 -9.21
CA ARG A 68 -3.10 -5.50 -10.04
C ARG A 68 -1.96 -5.42 -11.04
N GLN A 69 -1.80 -4.29 -11.74
CA GLN A 69 -0.74 -4.08 -12.73
C GLN A 69 0.66 -4.14 -12.07
N ILE A 70 0.79 -3.58 -10.86
CA ILE A 70 2.03 -3.65 -10.08
C ILE A 70 2.33 -5.10 -9.68
N PHE A 71 1.33 -5.83 -9.20
CA PHE A 71 1.49 -7.21 -8.75
C PHE A 71 1.74 -8.20 -9.92
N ASP A 72 1.17 -7.94 -11.08
CA ASP A 72 1.50 -8.69 -12.30
C ASP A 72 2.98 -8.45 -12.70
N TYR A 73 3.48 -7.20 -12.59
CA TYR A 73 4.90 -6.89 -12.85
C TYR A 73 5.85 -7.64 -11.93
N PHE A 74 5.52 -7.75 -10.64
CA PHE A 74 6.29 -8.45 -9.61
C PHE A 74 5.98 -9.96 -9.52
N ASN A 75 5.19 -10.51 -10.44
CA ASN A 75 4.81 -11.93 -10.43
C ASN A 75 4.14 -12.37 -9.11
N LEU A 76 3.30 -11.53 -8.50
CA LEU A 76 2.67 -11.81 -7.20
C LEU A 76 1.22 -12.31 -7.32
N MET A 77 0.64 -12.31 -8.52
CA MET A 77 -0.77 -12.71 -8.69
C MET A 77 -1.03 -14.21 -8.58
N HIS A 78 0.02 -15.05 -8.61
CA HIS A 78 -0.10 -16.49 -8.36
C HIS A 78 -0.34 -16.83 -6.89
N LEU A 79 -0.15 -15.88 -5.98
CA LEU A 79 -0.37 -16.06 -4.55
C LEU A 79 -1.88 -16.22 -4.24
N PRO A 80 -2.25 -16.83 -3.11
CA PRO A 80 -3.64 -17.21 -2.80
C PRO A 80 -4.48 -15.98 -2.36
N TRP A 81 -4.68 -15.03 -3.27
CA TRP A 81 -5.52 -13.86 -3.05
C TRP A 81 -6.99 -14.24 -2.92
N GLN A 82 -7.67 -13.62 -1.98
CA GLN A 82 -9.10 -13.74 -1.77
C GLN A 82 -9.72 -12.34 -1.68
N GLN A 83 -10.73 -12.10 -2.53
CA GLN A 83 -11.52 -10.88 -2.42
C GLN A 83 -12.36 -10.94 -1.13
N LEU A 84 -12.42 -9.82 -0.41
CA LEU A 84 -13.32 -9.65 0.73
C LEU A 84 -14.77 -9.52 0.26
N ASP A 85 -15.69 -9.56 1.21
CA ASP A 85 -17.12 -9.39 0.91
C ASP A 85 -17.33 -8.06 0.16
N LYS A 86 -18.00 -8.15 -0.99
CA LYS A 86 -18.26 -6.97 -1.83
C LYS A 86 -19.27 -6.04 -1.22
N GLU A 87 -20.24 -6.60 -0.46
CA GLU A 87 -21.30 -5.83 0.18
C GLU A 87 -20.85 -5.17 1.49
N CYS A 88 -19.77 -5.70 2.12
CA CYS A 88 -19.22 -5.17 3.35
C CYS A 88 -17.75 -5.57 3.50
N PHE A 89 -16.83 -4.87 2.80
CA PHE A 89 -15.40 -5.14 2.95
C PHE A 89 -14.81 -4.53 4.23
N ASP A 90 -15.46 -3.50 4.75
CA ASP A 90 -15.11 -2.82 5.99
C ASP A 90 -16.39 -2.24 6.62
N GLU A 91 -16.35 -1.96 7.91
CA GLU A 91 -17.49 -1.47 8.65
C GLU A 91 -17.06 -0.43 9.67
N VAL A 92 -17.72 0.72 9.68
CA VAL A 92 -17.52 1.75 10.70
C VAL A 92 -18.67 1.71 11.69
N VAL A 93 -18.35 1.52 12.96
CA VAL A 93 -19.34 1.49 14.04
C VAL A 93 -19.22 2.74 14.89
N ILE A 94 -20.34 3.47 15.07
CA ILE A 94 -20.44 4.66 15.92
C ILE A 94 -21.58 4.45 16.91
N GLY A 95 -21.25 4.20 18.15
CA GLY A 95 -22.24 3.82 19.16
C GLY A 95 -22.87 2.47 18.82
N GLU A 96 -24.19 2.45 18.60
CA GLU A 96 -24.96 1.26 18.21
C GLU A 96 -25.22 1.19 16.70
N GLU A 97 -24.83 2.20 15.95
CA GLU A 97 -25.05 2.27 14.50
C GLU A 97 -23.83 1.74 13.73
N SER A 98 -24.10 1.00 12.67
CA SER A 98 -23.10 0.39 11.80
C SER A 98 -23.27 0.87 10.37
N PHE A 99 -22.14 1.19 9.73
CA PHE A 99 -22.07 1.74 8.37
C PHE A 99 -21.15 0.87 7.53
N PRO A 100 -21.71 -0.10 6.75
CA PRO A 100 -20.92 -1.00 5.90
C PRO A 100 -20.38 -0.26 4.68
N PHE A 101 -19.12 -0.56 4.33
CA PHE A 101 -18.46 -0.08 3.13
C PHE A 101 -18.48 -1.17 2.07
N THR A 102 -19.10 -0.85 0.92
CA THR A 102 -19.22 -1.76 -0.22
C THR A 102 -18.11 -1.52 -1.24
N ASN A 103 -17.71 -2.57 -1.97
CA ASN A 103 -16.89 -2.41 -3.14
C ASN A 103 -17.69 -1.86 -4.32
N GLY A 104 -17.02 -1.06 -5.15
CA GLY A 104 -17.65 -0.33 -6.25
C GLY A 104 -17.95 1.11 -5.87
N ARG A 105 -17.53 2.05 -6.71
CA ARG A 105 -17.68 3.49 -6.41
C ARG A 105 -19.14 3.93 -6.39
N GLU A 106 -19.95 3.38 -7.28
CA GLU A 106 -21.39 3.68 -7.36
C GLU A 106 -22.14 3.00 -6.22
N GLU A 107 -21.80 1.74 -5.93
CA GLU A 107 -22.35 0.94 -4.86
C GLU A 107 -22.04 1.55 -3.49
N PHE A 108 -20.83 2.05 -3.29
CA PHE A 108 -20.42 2.77 -2.08
C PHE A 108 -21.27 4.01 -1.84
N VAL A 109 -21.49 4.83 -2.89
CA VAL A 109 -22.36 6.01 -2.80
C VAL A 109 -23.80 5.59 -2.53
N ALA A 110 -24.30 4.57 -3.22
CA ALA A 110 -25.68 4.10 -3.03
C ALA A 110 -25.91 3.60 -1.60
N ARG A 111 -24.99 2.79 -1.09
CA ARG A 111 -25.07 2.23 0.27
C ARG A 111 -25.06 3.32 1.35
N LEU A 112 -24.13 4.26 1.30
CA LEU A 112 -24.07 5.32 2.30
C LEU A 112 -25.24 6.32 2.16
N ALA A 113 -25.80 6.52 0.97
CA ALA A 113 -26.98 7.34 0.76
C ALA A 113 -28.25 6.76 1.38
N GLU A 114 -28.32 5.45 1.67
CA GLU A 114 -29.42 4.84 2.44
C GLU A 114 -29.47 5.39 3.88
N TYR A 115 -28.28 5.60 4.48
CA TYR A 115 -28.15 6.16 5.84
C TYR A 115 -28.17 7.69 5.84
N PHE A 116 -27.67 8.32 4.78
CA PHE A 116 -27.50 9.77 4.65
C PHE A 116 -28.13 10.29 3.34
N PRO A 117 -29.46 10.21 3.16
CA PRO A 117 -30.10 10.51 1.88
C PRO A 117 -29.91 11.97 1.40
N LYS A 118 -29.74 12.91 2.34
CA LYS A 118 -29.47 14.32 2.03
C LYS A 118 -28.06 14.58 1.52
N GLU A 119 -27.15 13.65 1.73
CA GLU A 119 -25.74 13.75 1.35
C GLU A 119 -25.41 13.06 0.02
N LYS A 120 -26.39 12.50 -0.68
CA LYS A 120 -26.17 11.69 -1.89
C LYS A 120 -25.34 12.42 -2.94
N ASP A 121 -25.57 13.69 -3.19
CA ASP A 121 -24.83 14.44 -4.19
C ASP A 121 -23.43 14.85 -3.67
N ASN A 122 -23.29 15.09 -2.38
CA ASN A 122 -21.99 15.31 -1.73
C ASN A 122 -21.16 14.02 -1.75
N LEU A 123 -21.73 12.85 -1.53
CA LEU A 123 -21.07 11.55 -1.68
C LEU A 123 -20.59 11.30 -3.12
N LYS A 124 -21.36 11.69 -4.13
CA LYS A 124 -20.91 11.63 -5.53
C LYS A 124 -19.68 12.53 -5.76
N ARG A 125 -19.69 13.76 -5.23
CA ARG A 125 -18.55 14.68 -5.32
C ARG A 125 -17.33 14.10 -4.59
N TYR A 126 -17.52 13.55 -3.41
CA TYR A 126 -16.48 12.85 -2.65
C TYR A 126 -15.82 11.76 -3.50
N ILE A 127 -16.60 10.83 -4.05
CA ILE A 127 -16.10 9.74 -4.89
C ILE A 127 -15.40 10.25 -6.17
N GLN A 128 -15.88 11.31 -6.79
CA GLN A 128 -15.23 11.89 -7.97
C GLN A 128 -13.80 12.37 -7.67
N VAL A 129 -13.59 13.00 -6.50
CA VAL A 129 -12.26 13.45 -6.09
C VAL A 129 -11.35 12.25 -5.82
N LEU A 130 -11.83 11.25 -5.08
CA LEU A 130 -11.08 10.03 -4.81
C LEU A 130 -10.68 9.31 -6.10
N LYS A 131 -11.64 9.13 -7.01
CA LYS A 131 -11.43 8.56 -8.34
C LYS A 131 -10.38 9.32 -9.14
N GLY A 132 -10.43 10.65 -9.12
CA GLY A 132 -9.46 11.50 -9.82
C GLY A 132 -8.03 11.28 -9.35
N VAL A 133 -7.82 10.97 -8.08
CA VAL A 133 -6.51 10.59 -7.53
C VAL A 133 -6.17 9.14 -7.88
N GLY A 134 -7.06 8.20 -7.63
CA GLY A 134 -6.81 6.77 -7.82
C GLY A 134 -6.54 6.37 -9.27
N ASP A 135 -7.30 6.89 -10.23
CA ASP A 135 -7.12 6.59 -11.65
C ASP A 135 -5.83 7.21 -12.24
N ASN A 136 -5.25 8.19 -11.54
CA ASN A 136 -4.03 8.87 -11.99
C ASN A 136 -2.73 8.43 -11.27
N ILE A 137 -2.76 7.34 -10.51
CA ILE A 137 -1.59 6.87 -9.74
C ILE A 137 -0.35 6.69 -10.62
N PHE A 138 -0.46 6.08 -11.79
CA PHE A 138 0.68 5.90 -12.71
C PHE A 138 1.12 7.20 -13.38
N ASN A 139 0.23 8.18 -13.51
CA ASN A 139 0.61 9.49 -13.99
C ASN A 139 1.50 10.21 -12.98
N SER A 140 1.36 9.93 -11.69
CA SER A 140 2.22 10.49 -10.65
C SER A 140 3.66 9.95 -10.69
N LEU A 141 3.88 8.78 -11.32
CA LEU A 141 5.19 8.17 -11.49
C LEU A 141 5.95 8.64 -12.74
N LYS A 142 5.30 9.42 -13.61
CA LYS A 142 5.97 9.98 -14.79
C LYS A 142 6.87 11.15 -14.38
N PRO A 143 8.05 11.31 -15.03
CA PRO A 143 8.89 12.48 -14.81
C PRO A 143 8.08 13.77 -15.06
N ARG A 144 8.03 14.64 -14.07
CA ARG A 144 7.37 15.94 -14.11
C ARG A 144 8.23 16.96 -13.37
N GLU A 145 7.99 18.23 -13.60
CA GLU A 145 8.49 19.24 -12.69
C GLU A 145 7.82 19.06 -11.31
N ALA A 146 8.62 18.71 -10.30
CA ALA A 146 8.14 18.38 -8.97
C ALA A 146 7.25 19.49 -8.36
N ALA A 147 7.57 20.75 -8.68
CA ALA A 147 6.82 21.91 -8.17
C ALA A 147 5.34 21.91 -8.63
N GLU A 148 5.07 21.63 -9.91
CA GLU A 148 3.70 21.60 -10.44
C GLU A 148 2.86 20.47 -9.83
N PHE A 149 3.49 19.32 -9.62
CA PHE A 149 2.83 18.17 -9.04
C PHE A 149 2.41 18.42 -7.59
N TYR A 150 3.34 18.90 -6.76
CA TYR A 150 3.07 19.15 -5.33
C TYR A 150 2.20 20.38 -5.06
N GLN A 151 2.01 21.26 -6.02
CA GLN A 151 1.09 22.40 -5.92
C GLN A 151 -0.35 22.05 -6.29
N SER A 152 -0.61 20.84 -6.79
CA SER A 152 -1.98 20.43 -7.09
C SER A 152 -2.83 20.29 -5.82
N MET A 153 -4.13 20.54 -5.94
CA MET A 153 -5.09 20.53 -4.83
C MET A 153 -5.00 19.30 -3.90
N PRO A 154 -4.86 18.05 -4.41
CA PRO A 154 -4.78 16.90 -3.52
C PRO A 154 -3.57 16.88 -2.58
N PHE A 155 -2.49 17.62 -2.90
CA PHE A 155 -1.30 17.71 -2.05
C PHE A 155 -1.35 18.90 -1.09
N THR A 156 -2.05 19.96 -1.44
CA THR A 156 -2.12 21.20 -0.65
C THR A 156 -3.30 21.24 0.31
N THR A 157 -4.30 20.38 0.09
CA THR A 157 -5.51 20.28 0.93
C THR A 157 -5.38 19.12 1.90
N SER A 158 -5.80 19.30 3.15
CA SER A 158 -5.91 18.20 4.11
C SER A 158 -7.18 17.38 3.87
N ALA A 159 -7.14 16.08 4.19
CA ALA A 159 -8.32 15.22 4.17
C ALA A 159 -9.45 15.78 5.07
N LYS A 160 -9.07 16.34 6.21
CA LYS A 160 -10.03 16.99 7.13
C LYS A 160 -10.76 18.14 6.47
N SER A 161 -10.04 19.12 5.92
CA SER A 161 -10.64 20.28 5.24
C SER A 161 -11.53 19.85 4.07
N PHE A 162 -11.07 18.87 3.28
CA PHE A 162 -11.86 18.31 2.18
C PHE A 162 -13.19 17.70 2.65
N LEU A 163 -13.17 16.91 3.73
CA LEU A 163 -14.39 16.34 4.30
C LEU A 163 -15.32 17.43 4.85
N GLU A 164 -14.80 18.45 5.54
CA GLU A 164 -15.57 19.56 6.09
C GLU A 164 -16.23 20.42 5.00
N GLU A 165 -15.56 20.62 3.87
CA GLU A 165 -16.08 21.40 2.74
C GLU A 165 -17.06 20.61 1.85
N THR A 166 -16.89 19.27 1.78
CA THR A 166 -17.67 18.44 0.87
C THR A 166 -18.91 17.83 1.52
N ILE A 167 -18.84 17.47 2.80
CA ILE A 167 -19.88 16.74 3.53
C ILE A 167 -20.47 17.64 4.62
N THR A 168 -21.77 17.83 4.60
CA THR A 168 -22.44 18.71 5.57
C THR A 168 -22.78 17.99 6.88
N ASP A 169 -23.11 16.68 6.82
CA ASP A 169 -23.45 15.88 7.98
C ASP A 169 -22.20 15.49 8.79
N PRO A 170 -22.07 15.90 10.07
CA PRO A 170 -20.90 15.61 10.88
C PRO A 170 -20.73 14.11 11.18
N LYS A 171 -21.80 13.32 11.24
CA LYS A 171 -21.74 11.87 11.45
C LYS A 171 -21.17 11.20 10.22
N LEU A 172 -21.60 11.57 9.02
CA LEU A 172 -21.04 11.06 7.77
C LEU A 172 -19.55 11.41 7.64
N ARG A 173 -19.13 12.62 8.06
CA ARG A 173 -17.70 12.96 8.10
C ARG A 173 -16.90 12.00 8.99
N MET A 174 -17.44 11.63 10.17
CA MET A 174 -16.79 10.64 11.05
C MET A 174 -16.75 9.25 10.41
N VAL A 175 -17.83 8.83 9.75
CA VAL A 175 -17.88 7.55 9.02
C VAL A 175 -16.81 7.50 7.94
N LEU A 176 -16.74 8.52 7.08
CA LEU A 176 -15.75 8.59 5.99
C LEU A 176 -14.30 8.73 6.51
N ALA A 177 -14.12 9.35 7.68
CA ALA A 177 -12.81 9.46 8.33
C ALA A 177 -12.38 8.18 9.06
N GLY A 178 -13.28 7.20 9.27
CA GLY A 178 -13.00 5.97 10.02
C GLY A 178 -11.81 5.17 9.49
N THR A 179 -11.62 5.15 8.18
CA THR A 179 -10.46 4.51 7.52
C THR A 179 -9.13 5.21 7.78
N SER A 180 -9.16 6.47 8.26
CA SER A 180 -7.94 7.23 8.58
C SER A 180 -7.13 6.63 9.75
N LEU A 181 -7.73 5.75 10.55
CA LEU A 181 -7.02 4.94 11.55
C LEU A 181 -5.85 4.13 10.94
N LYS A 182 -5.94 3.79 9.64
CA LYS A 182 -4.90 3.07 8.90
C LYS A 182 -3.77 3.98 8.39
N MET A 183 -3.97 5.30 8.46
CA MET A 183 -3.12 6.33 7.84
C MET A 183 -2.56 7.34 8.83
N GLU A 184 -2.63 7.10 10.13
CA GLU A 184 -2.35 8.11 11.15
C GLU A 184 -3.38 9.28 11.14
N LEU A 185 -4.16 9.40 12.22
CA LEU A 185 -5.20 10.43 12.38
C LEU A 185 -4.57 11.82 12.64
N HIS A 186 -3.88 12.38 11.66
CA HIS A 186 -3.31 13.71 11.78
C HIS A 186 -4.20 14.74 11.08
N PRO A 187 -4.49 15.92 11.68
CA PRO A 187 -5.32 16.95 11.06
C PRO A 187 -4.83 17.41 9.67
N ASN A 188 -3.52 17.30 9.46
CA ASN A 188 -2.86 17.69 8.20
C ASN A 188 -2.61 16.50 7.26
N LEU A 189 -3.29 15.36 7.44
CA LEU A 189 -3.18 14.25 6.51
C LEU A 189 -3.48 14.73 5.08
N PRO A 190 -2.52 14.64 4.12
CA PRO A 190 -2.76 15.10 2.77
C PRO A 190 -3.93 14.37 2.10
N LEU A 191 -4.80 15.11 1.44
CA LEU A 191 -5.93 14.54 0.69
C LEU A 191 -5.48 13.49 -0.32
N TYR A 192 -4.31 13.66 -0.95
CA TYR A 192 -3.73 12.71 -1.88
C TYR A 192 -3.60 11.30 -1.27
N ILE A 193 -3.01 11.20 -0.07
CA ILE A 193 -2.82 9.91 0.62
C ILE A 193 -4.17 9.33 1.00
N PHE A 194 -5.04 10.14 1.60
CA PHE A 194 -6.38 9.74 1.99
C PHE A 194 -7.19 9.22 0.80
N ALA A 195 -7.20 9.97 -0.30
CA ALA A 195 -7.97 9.62 -1.49
C ALA A 195 -7.43 8.35 -2.17
N GLN A 196 -6.12 8.23 -2.32
CA GLN A 196 -5.49 7.07 -2.95
C GLN A 196 -5.80 5.78 -2.20
N ILE A 197 -5.67 5.80 -0.88
CA ILE A 197 -5.89 4.60 -0.05
C ILE A 197 -7.37 4.23 -0.04
N ASN A 198 -8.26 5.20 0.20
CA ASN A 198 -9.70 4.93 0.25
C ASN A 198 -10.25 4.48 -1.10
N ASP A 199 -9.88 5.15 -2.20
CA ASP A 199 -10.31 4.75 -3.53
C ASP A 199 -9.87 3.33 -3.87
N SER A 200 -8.64 2.95 -3.49
CA SER A 200 -8.15 1.60 -3.74
C SER A 200 -9.02 0.53 -3.07
N PHE A 201 -9.42 0.72 -1.82
CA PHE A 201 -10.30 -0.20 -1.09
C PHE A 201 -11.73 -0.21 -1.63
N ILE A 202 -12.24 0.96 -2.00
CA ILE A 202 -13.58 1.09 -2.59
C ILE A 202 -13.64 0.39 -3.96
N GLN A 203 -12.58 0.44 -4.76
CA GLN A 203 -12.53 -0.30 -6.03
C GLN A 203 -12.66 -1.80 -5.82
N SER A 204 -11.89 -2.37 -4.92
CA SER A 204 -11.99 -3.77 -4.48
C SER A 204 -11.06 -4.00 -3.29
N ALA A 205 -11.43 -4.83 -2.34
CA ALA A 205 -10.62 -5.16 -1.19
C ALA A 205 -10.26 -6.65 -1.19
N TRP A 206 -8.98 -6.96 -0.90
CA TRP A 206 -8.43 -8.30 -1.03
C TRP A 206 -7.52 -8.65 0.15
N ARG A 207 -7.50 -9.91 0.51
CA ARG A 207 -6.60 -10.46 1.52
C ARG A 207 -5.86 -11.68 0.96
N ILE A 208 -4.63 -11.90 1.43
CA ILE A 208 -3.87 -13.11 1.12
C ILE A 208 -4.12 -14.18 2.20
N LYS A 209 -4.48 -15.40 1.78
CA LYS A 209 -4.62 -16.53 2.71
C LYS A 209 -3.23 -16.98 3.16
N GLY A 210 -3.03 -17.09 4.48
CA GLY A 210 -1.75 -17.54 5.06
C GLY A 210 -0.80 -16.43 5.45
N GLY A 211 -1.13 -15.17 5.13
CA GLY A 211 -0.40 -13.99 5.60
C GLY A 211 0.59 -13.39 4.62
N GLY A 212 1.00 -12.14 4.89
CA GLY A 212 1.81 -11.29 4.02
C GLY A 212 3.23 -11.76 3.77
N GLN A 213 3.79 -12.61 4.63
CA GLN A 213 5.13 -13.18 4.47
C GLN A 213 5.34 -13.81 3.09
N GLN A 214 4.30 -14.43 2.51
CA GLN A 214 4.35 -15.06 1.19
C GLN A 214 4.75 -14.08 0.07
N ILE A 215 4.40 -12.80 0.20
CA ILE A 215 4.80 -11.76 -0.76
C ILE A 215 6.32 -11.61 -0.73
N ALA A 216 6.88 -11.48 0.46
CA ALA A 216 8.31 -11.32 0.65
C ALA A 216 9.10 -12.57 0.20
N ASP A 217 8.61 -13.75 0.55
CA ASP A 217 9.23 -15.02 0.15
C ASP A 217 9.20 -15.21 -1.37
N SER A 218 8.10 -14.83 -2.03
CA SER A 218 7.98 -14.90 -3.49
C SER A 218 8.95 -13.95 -4.19
N LEU A 219 9.04 -12.69 -3.73
CA LEU A 219 10.00 -11.72 -4.28
C LEU A 219 11.44 -12.18 -4.10
N ALA A 220 11.79 -12.67 -2.92
CA ALA A 220 13.14 -13.17 -2.64
C ALA A 220 13.49 -14.36 -3.55
N LYS A 221 12.59 -15.33 -3.69
CA LYS A 221 12.75 -16.47 -4.58
C LYS A 221 12.96 -16.07 -6.04
N ASP A 222 12.19 -15.11 -6.53
CA ASP A 222 12.33 -14.64 -7.90
C ASP A 222 13.65 -13.86 -8.10
N ILE A 223 14.10 -13.09 -7.11
CA ILE A 223 15.43 -12.46 -7.13
C ILE A 223 16.54 -13.52 -7.21
N GLU A 224 16.45 -14.58 -6.42
CA GLU A 224 17.41 -15.70 -6.45
C GLU A 224 17.38 -16.46 -7.78
N ASN A 225 16.20 -16.68 -8.37
CA ASN A 225 16.04 -17.26 -9.71
C ASN A 225 16.73 -16.41 -10.80
N MET A 226 16.79 -15.08 -10.60
CA MET A 226 17.50 -14.12 -11.43
C MET A 226 19.00 -13.96 -11.02
N GLN A 227 19.55 -14.89 -10.25
CA GLN A 227 20.94 -14.91 -9.77
C GLN A 227 21.31 -13.79 -8.77
N GLY A 228 20.33 -13.13 -8.17
CA GLY A 228 20.53 -12.29 -7.02
C GLY A 228 20.77 -13.09 -5.74
N ILE A 229 21.18 -12.41 -4.67
CA ILE A 229 21.38 -13.03 -3.35
C ILE A 229 20.50 -12.28 -2.34
N VAL A 230 19.72 -13.02 -1.56
CA VAL A 230 19.01 -12.50 -0.38
C VAL A 230 19.53 -13.23 0.85
N ARG A 231 20.11 -12.48 1.81
CA ARG A 231 20.76 -13.06 2.98
C ARG A 231 20.22 -12.45 4.27
N CYS A 232 19.60 -13.30 5.09
CA CYS A 232 19.22 -12.99 6.48
C CYS A 232 20.41 -13.19 7.44
N ASN A 233 20.26 -12.73 8.70
CA ASN A 233 21.33 -12.74 9.70
C ASN A 233 22.62 -12.06 9.19
N ALA A 234 22.47 -11.00 8.41
CA ALA A 234 23.55 -10.27 7.75
C ALA A 234 23.48 -8.78 8.08
N LYS A 235 23.74 -8.45 9.34
CA LYS A 235 23.76 -7.05 9.79
C LYS A 235 24.94 -6.32 9.20
N VAL A 236 24.68 -5.30 8.38
CA VAL A 236 25.72 -4.38 7.92
C VAL A 236 26.11 -3.45 9.05
N ALA A 237 27.40 -3.49 9.42
CA ALA A 237 27.97 -2.67 10.48
C ALA A 237 28.58 -1.38 9.94
N GLU A 238 29.20 -1.44 8.76
CA GLU A 238 29.96 -0.34 8.21
C GLU A 238 29.91 -0.35 6.67
N LEU A 239 29.89 0.81 6.07
CA LEU A 239 30.14 1.01 4.64
C LEU A 239 31.51 1.64 4.46
N LYS A 240 32.41 0.95 3.75
CA LYS A 240 33.75 1.50 3.45
C LYS A 240 33.76 2.16 2.10
N GLU A 241 34.21 3.40 2.12
CA GLU A 241 34.45 4.22 0.94
C GLU A 241 35.93 4.20 0.54
N GLU A 242 36.17 4.08 -0.75
CA GLU A 242 37.50 4.26 -1.36
C GLU A 242 37.33 5.10 -2.63
N GLU A 243 38.11 6.16 -2.77
CA GLU A 243 38.09 7.05 -3.94
C GLU A 243 36.72 7.63 -4.28
N GLY A 244 35.92 8.04 -3.26
CA GLY A 244 34.59 8.61 -3.44
C GLY A 244 33.51 7.60 -3.81
N LYS A 245 33.76 6.29 -3.67
CA LYS A 245 32.78 5.21 -3.97
C LYS A 245 32.69 4.23 -2.82
N ILE A 246 31.49 3.80 -2.49
CA ILE A 246 31.30 2.68 -1.57
C ILE A 246 31.83 1.41 -2.22
N ARG A 247 32.84 0.79 -1.61
CA ARG A 247 33.50 -0.43 -2.09
C ARG A 247 33.08 -1.68 -1.33
N PHE A 248 32.80 -1.54 -0.04
CA PHE A 248 32.48 -2.68 0.81
C PHE A 248 31.32 -2.38 1.75
N ALA A 249 30.44 -3.36 1.94
CA ALA A 249 29.53 -3.47 3.08
C ALA A 249 30.12 -4.53 4.04
N ILE A 250 30.49 -4.10 5.23
CA ILE A 250 31.08 -4.98 6.26
C ILE A 250 29.97 -5.51 7.15
N LEU A 251 29.96 -6.81 7.32
CA LEU A 251 29.00 -7.50 8.20
C LEU A 251 29.59 -7.68 9.61
N ASN A 252 28.71 -7.66 10.63
CA ASN A 252 29.03 -8.11 12.00
C ASN A 252 29.20 -9.64 12.03
#